data_e4d238dd17295f4ea1b171e8ff1bdbe7
#
_entry.id   e4d238dd17295f4ea1b171e8ff1bdbe7
#
_cell.length_a   1.000
_cell.length_b   1.000
_cell.length_c   1.000
_cell.angle_alpha   90.00
_cell.angle_beta   90.00
_cell.angle_gamma   90.00
#
_symmetry.space_group_name_H-M   'P 1'
#
loop_
_entity.id
_entity.type
_entity.pdbx_description
1 polymer ?
#
loop_
_entity_poly.entity_id
_entity_poly.type
_entity_poly.pdbx_seq_one_letter_code
_entity_poly.pdbx_strand_id
1 'polypeptide(L)'
;MKIEPIALYVNDLEKTRSFFMKYLGAKSNEGYHNLKTNFRSYFLSFDDGARLEIMNKPEMPDLPKELARTGYAHIAFSVGSKEKVDDLTVELKSDGYEVISGPRTTGDGYYESCIVAIEGNQIEITV
;
A
#
# COMPACT_ATOMS: atom_id res chain seq x y z
N MET A 1 -19.98 -5.19 -11.29
CA MET A 1 -18.53 -5.15 -11.59
C MET A 1 -17.85 -4.65 -10.32
N LYS A 2 -16.69 -5.21 -9.96
CA LYS A 2 -15.88 -4.77 -8.79
C LYS A 2 -14.40 -4.81 -9.17
N ILE A 3 -13.57 -4.04 -8.47
CA ILE A 3 -12.11 -4.13 -8.59
C ILE A 3 -11.65 -5.34 -7.78
N GLU A 4 -10.92 -6.31 -8.44
CA GLU A 4 -10.56 -7.58 -7.80
C GLU A 4 -9.53 -8.36 -8.62
N PRO A 5 -8.26 -8.45 -8.16
CA PRO A 5 -7.58 -7.58 -7.19
C PRO A 5 -6.92 -6.36 -7.85
N ILE A 6 -6.34 -5.47 -7.04
CA ILE A 6 -5.25 -4.59 -7.47
C ILE A 6 -3.95 -5.35 -7.23
N ALA A 7 -3.00 -5.28 -8.15
CA ALA A 7 -1.74 -6.02 -8.04
C ALA A 7 -0.52 -5.13 -8.18
N LEU A 8 0.53 -5.42 -7.39
CA LEU A 8 1.84 -4.79 -7.50
C LEU A 8 2.96 -5.84 -7.54
N TYR A 9 3.98 -5.56 -8.34
CA TYR A 9 5.27 -6.20 -8.18
C TYR A 9 6.08 -5.52 -7.08
N VAL A 10 6.73 -6.33 -6.23
CA VAL A 10 7.57 -5.85 -5.13
C VAL A 10 8.88 -6.64 -5.09
N ASN A 11 9.94 -6.01 -4.60
CA ASN A 11 11.25 -6.68 -4.47
C ASN A 11 11.27 -7.60 -3.24
N ASP A 12 10.74 -7.12 -2.11
CA ASP A 12 10.69 -7.86 -0.86
C ASP A 12 9.24 -8.17 -0.45
N LEU A 13 8.79 -9.37 -0.82
CA LEU A 13 7.43 -9.85 -0.52
C LEU A 13 7.12 -9.86 0.98
N GLU A 14 8.05 -10.33 1.80
CA GLU A 14 7.81 -10.50 3.23
C GLU A 14 7.73 -9.16 3.97
N LYS A 15 8.60 -8.21 3.63
CA LYS A 15 8.53 -6.85 4.18
C LYS A 15 7.26 -6.15 3.73
N THR A 16 6.88 -6.28 2.46
CA THR A 16 5.66 -5.65 1.93
C THR A 16 4.42 -6.25 2.59
N ARG A 17 4.36 -7.58 2.71
CA ARG A 17 3.30 -8.28 3.44
C ARG A 17 3.16 -7.77 4.88
N SER A 18 4.29 -7.70 5.60
CA SER A 18 4.33 -7.22 6.99
C SER A 18 3.88 -5.77 7.12
N PHE A 19 4.24 -4.91 6.16
CA PHE A 19 3.81 -3.52 6.14
C PHE A 19 2.28 -3.41 6.11
N PHE A 20 1.64 -4.03 5.12
CA PHE A 20 0.18 -3.96 4.99
C PHE A 20 -0.57 -4.60 6.15
N MET A 21 -0.03 -5.68 6.72
CA MET A 21 -0.61 -6.30 7.91
C MET A 21 -0.48 -5.42 9.14
N LYS A 22 0.69 -4.82 9.37
CA LYS A 22 0.98 -4.00 10.56
C LYS A 22 0.19 -2.70 10.56
N TYR A 23 0.27 -1.94 9.47
CA TYR A 23 -0.24 -0.55 9.46
C TYR A 23 -1.69 -0.46 8.96
N LEU A 24 -2.10 -1.36 8.07
CA LEU A 24 -3.38 -1.25 7.36
C LEU A 24 -4.34 -2.42 7.66
N GLY A 25 -3.98 -3.27 8.62
CA GLY A 25 -4.85 -4.34 9.10
C GLY A 25 -5.15 -5.43 8.06
N ALA A 26 -4.33 -5.56 7.02
CA ALA A 26 -4.51 -6.59 6.01
C ALA A 26 -4.40 -8.00 6.59
N LYS A 27 -5.18 -8.92 6.06
CA LYS A 27 -5.10 -10.37 6.33
C LYS A 27 -4.47 -11.06 5.12
N SER A 28 -3.39 -11.80 5.34
CA SER A 28 -2.67 -12.49 4.27
C SER A 28 -3.10 -13.95 4.15
N ASN A 29 -3.16 -14.45 2.91
CA ASN A 29 -3.24 -15.89 2.67
C ASN A 29 -1.87 -16.56 2.92
N GLU A 30 -1.81 -17.89 2.71
CA GLU A 30 -0.58 -18.69 2.86
C GLU A 30 0.46 -18.41 1.77
N GLY A 31 0.07 -17.75 0.68
CA GLY A 31 0.93 -17.47 -0.45
C GLY A 31 0.93 -18.54 -1.53
N TYR A 32 1.48 -18.17 -2.68
CA TYR A 32 1.67 -19.05 -3.83
C TYR A 32 3.13 -18.99 -4.29
N HIS A 33 3.66 -20.14 -4.66
CA HIS A 33 5.00 -20.25 -5.24
C HIS A 33 4.98 -21.20 -6.44
N ASN A 34 5.26 -20.68 -7.63
CA ASN A 34 5.44 -21.49 -8.83
C ASN A 34 6.91 -21.94 -8.90
N LEU A 35 7.16 -23.22 -8.65
CA LEU A 35 8.53 -23.77 -8.59
C LEU A 35 9.23 -23.78 -9.95
N LYS A 36 8.49 -23.74 -11.07
CA LYS A 36 9.07 -23.72 -12.42
C LYS A 36 9.57 -22.34 -12.81
N THR A 37 8.80 -21.30 -12.49
CA THR A 37 9.08 -19.91 -12.87
C THR A 37 9.69 -19.09 -11.74
N ASN A 38 9.64 -19.62 -10.52
CA ASN A 38 9.97 -18.93 -9.27
C ASN A 38 9.13 -17.65 -9.04
N PHE A 39 7.95 -17.57 -9.67
CA PHE A 39 6.96 -16.55 -9.34
C PHE A 39 6.36 -16.82 -7.96
N ARG A 40 6.21 -15.76 -7.17
CA ARG A 40 5.64 -15.81 -5.82
C ARG A 40 4.63 -14.71 -5.63
N SER A 41 3.55 -14.96 -4.87
CA SER A 41 2.57 -13.94 -4.53
C SER A 41 1.90 -14.21 -3.18
N TYR A 42 1.36 -13.12 -2.60
CA TYR A 42 0.39 -13.16 -1.51
C TYR A 42 -0.85 -12.37 -1.90
N PHE A 43 -2.00 -12.83 -1.48
CA PHE A 43 -3.23 -12.06 -1.48
C PHE A 43 -3.46 -11.48 -0.09
N LEU A 44 -3.64 -10.17 -0.03
CA LEU A 44 -3.94 -9.40 1.16
C LEU A 44 -5.38 -8.94 1.07
N SER A 45 -6.22 -9.27 2.05
CA SER A 45 -7.63 -8.90 2.09
C SER A 45 -7.90 -7.88 3.18
N PHE A 46 -8.87 -7.00 2.93
CA PHE A 46 -9.31 -5.96 3.83
C PHE A 46 -10.78 -6.17 4.22
N ASP A 47 -11.25 -5.45 5.24
CA ASP A 47 -12.57 -5.69 5.83
C ASP A 47 -13.74 -5.39 4.88
N ASP A 48 -13.54 -4.51 3.90
CA ASP A 48 -14.54 -4.21 2.86
C ASP A 48 -14.62 -5.27 1.74
N GLY A 49 -13.75 -6.30 1.80
CA GLY A 49 -13.64 -7.34 0.80
C GLY A 49 -12.73 -7.01 -0.38
N ALA A 50 -12.10 -5.83 -0.43
CA ALA A 50 -11.07 -5.53 -1.41
C ALA A 50 -9.83 -6.41 -1.18
N ARG A 51 -9.13 -6.75 -2.28
CA ARG A 51 -7.88 -7.52 -2.19
C ARG A 51 -6.75 -6.82 -2.95
N LEU A 52 -5.57 -6.95 -2.37
CA LEU A 52 -4.30 -6.56 -2.98
C LEU A 52 -3.48 -7.82 -3.23
N GLU A 53 -2.97 -7.99 -4.46
CA GLU A 53 -2.00 -9.04 -4.74
C GLU A 53 -0.61 -8.43 -4.79
N ILE A 54 0.29 -8.91 -3.95
CA ILE A 54 1.71 -8.55 -4.00
C ILE A 54 2.49 -9.70 -4.62
N MET A 55 3.31 -9.38 -5.61
CA MET A 55 3.94 -10.38 -6.48
C MET A 55 5.44 -10.13 -6.61
N ASN A 56 6.18 -11.21 -6.81
CA ASN A 56 7.59 -11.17 -7.13
C ASN A 56 7.92 -12.24 -8.19
N LYS A 57 8.85 -11.94 -9.06
CA LYS A 57 9.45 -12.90 -10.01
C LYS A 57 10.93 -12.55 -10.23
N PRO A 58 11.75 -13.51 -10.69
CA PRO A 58 13.15 -13.23 -11.03
C PRO A 58 13.30 -12.14 -12.08
N GLU A 59 14.42 -11.42 -12.02
CA GLU A 59 14.87 -10.48 -13.08
C GLU A 59 13.91 -9.32 -13.36
N MET A 60 13.19 -8.84 -12.34
CA MET A 60 12.38 -7.63 -12.48
C MET A 60 13.27 -6.38 -12.46
N PRO A 61 13.12 -5.46 -13.41
CA PRO A 61 13.76 -4.15 -13.30
C PRO A 61 13.12 -3.35 -12.16
N ASP A 62 13.94 -2.74 -11.32
CA ASP A 62 13.49 -1.82 -10.27
C ASP A 62 13.63 -0.38 -10.78
N LEU A 63 12.56 0.14 -11.39
CA LEU A 63 12.53 1.46 -11.98
C LEU A 63 12.19 2.52 -10.93
N PRO A 64 12.75 3.75 -11.06
CA PRO A 64 12.38 4.87 -10.21
C PRO A 64 10.87 5.13 -10.21
N LYS A 65 10.32 5.38 -9.01
CA LYS A 65 8.90 5.70 -8.83
C LYS A 65 8.74 7.20 -8.56
N GLU A 66 8.70 7.98 -9.64
CA GLU A 66 8.44 9.41 -9.53
C GLU A 66 7.08 9.68 -8.88
N LEU A 67 7.03 10.66 -7.97
CA LEU A 67 5.81 10.97 -7.21
C LEU A 67 4.68 11.49 -8.11
N ALA A 68 5.02 12.26 -9.15
CA ALA A 68 4.06 12.79 -10.11
C ALA A 68 4.38 12.25 -11.51
N ARG A 69 3.63 11.27 -11.95
CA ARG A 69 3.75 10.65 -13.27
C ARG A 69 2.41 10.17 -13.78
N THR A 70 2.30 9.92 -15.05
CA THR A 70 1.13 9.26 -15.64
C THR A 70 1.04 7.80 -15.18
N GLY A 71 -0.16 7.26 -15.08
CA GLY A 71 -0.45 5.90 -14.60
C GLY A 71 -1.02 5.88 -13.19
N TYR A 72 -0.96 4.74 -12.53
CA TYR A 72 -1.44 4.62 -11.15
C TYR A 72 -0.57 5.47 -10.22
N ALA A 73 -1.21 6.33 -9.41
CA ALA A 73 -0.54 7.23 -8.49
C ALA A 73 -0.41 6.59 -7.09
N HIS A 74 -1.54 6.28 -6.45
CA HIS A 74 -1.62 5.76 -5.09
C HIS A 74 -2.79 4.79 -4.91
N ILE A 75 -2.81 4.13 -3.76
CA ILE A 75 -3.99 3.45 -3.22
C ILE A 75 -4.41 4.22 -1.97
N ALA A 76 -5.69 4.61 -1.88
CA ALA A 76 -6.25 5.27 -0.72
C ALA A 76 -6.88 4.24 0.23
N PHE A 77 -6.62 4.41 1.53
CA PHE A 77 -7.18 3.60 2.62
C PHE A 77 -8.00 4.48 3.54
N SER A 78 -9.31 4.21 3.61
CA SER A 78 -10.19 4.85 4.58
C SER A 78 -10.02 4.19 5.95
N VAL A 79 -9.66 4.98 6.95
CA VAL A 79 -9.44 4.50 8.33
C VAL A 79 -10.59 4.90 9.27
N GLY A 80 -11.58 5.63 8.75
CA GLY A 80 -12.86 5.88 9.39
C GLY A 80 -12.94 7.07 10.35
N SER A 81 -11.83 7.76 10.65
CA SER A 81 -11.86 9.00 11.43
C SER A 81 -10.60 9.84 11.25
N LYS A 82 -10.72 11.16 11.48
CA LYS A 82 -9.58 12.10 11.44
C LYS A 82 -8.50 11.72 12.46
N GLU A 83 -8.90 11.32 13.66
CA GLU A 83 -7.98 10.86 14.70
C GLU A 83 -7.12 9.69 14.23
N LYS A 84 -7.72 8.70 13.58
CA LYS A 84 -6.98 7.55 13.01
C LYS A 84 -6.06 7.96 11.85
N VAL A 85 -6.44 8.94 11.04
CA VAL A 85 -5.56 9.51 10.01
C VAL A 85 -4.33 10.12 10.66
N ASP A 86 -4.53 10.94 11.70
CA ASP A 86 -3.44 11.60 12.43
C ASP A 86 -2.51 10.58 13.09
N ASP A 87 -3.08 9.63 13.85
CA ASP A 87 -2.31 8.63 14.61
C ASP A 87 -1.48 7.75 13.67
N LEU A 88 -2.07 7.23 12.60
CA LEU A 88 -1.36 6.38 11.65
C LEU A 88 -0.29 7.15 10.88
N THR A 89 -0.55 8.42 10.54
CA THR A 89 0.45 9.28 9.89
C THR A 89 1.66 9.52 10.81
N VAL A 90 1.43 9.77 12.09
CA VAL A 90 2.49 9.94 13.10
C VAL A 90 3.29 8.64 13.26
N GLU A 91 2.62 7.50 13.35
CA GLU A 91 3.26 6.19 13.47
C GLU A 91 4.17 5.91 12.27
N LEU A 92 3.65 6.03 11.05
CA LEU A 92 4.42 5.81 9.83
C LEU A 92 5.63 6.75 9.73
N LYS A 93 5.45 8.03 10.05
CA LYS A 93 6.54 9.00 10.08
C LYS A 93 7.61 8.63 11.11
N SER A 94 7.20 8.21 12.30
CA SER A 94 8.11 7.76 13.37
C SER A 94 8.90 6.51 12.97
N ASP A 95 8.29 5.62 12.18
CA ASP A 95 8.94 4.41 11.66
C ASP A 95 9.78 4.67 10.39
N GLY A 96 9.93 5.94 9.97
CA GLY A 96 10.85 6.36 8.92
C GLY A 96 10.22 6.50 7.53
N TYR A 97 8.90 6.42 7.38
CA TYR A 97 8.22 6.66 6.12
C TYR A 97 8.03 8.16 5.87
N GLU A 98 8.24 8.59 4.64
CA GLU A 98 8.11 10.00 4.26
C GLU A 98 6.64 10.41 4.15
N VAL A 99 6.26 11.48 4.85
CA VAL A 99 4.96 12.14 4.69
C VAL A 99 5.09 13.21 3.61
N ILE A 100 4.45 12.99 2.46
CA ILE A 100 4.47 13.92 1.32
C ILE A 100 3.59 15.13 1.64
N SER A 101 2.40 14.88 2.21
CA SER A 101 1.44 15.93 2.56
C SER A 101 0.49 15.48 3.65
N GLY A 102 -0.06 16.45 4.37
CA GLY A 102 -1.07 16.23 5.40
C GLY A 102 -0.51 15.77 6.77
N PRO A 103 -1.40 15.40 7.71
CA PRO A 103 -2.85 15.42 7.58
C PRO A 103 -3.43 16.81 7.32
N ARG A 104 -4.37 16.93 6.41
CA ARG A 104 -5.05 18.18 6.07
C ARG A 104 -6.41 17.92 5.41
N THR A 105 -7.27 18.92 5.42
CA THR A 105 -8.46 18.92 4.57
C THR A 105 -8.09 19.40 3.18
N THR A 106 -8.39 18.60 2.16
CA THR A 106 -8.17 18.94 0.76
C THR A 106 -9.22 19.92 0.23
N GLY A 107 -8.97 20.49 -0.96
CA GLY A 107 -9.91 21.42 -1.59
C GLY A 107 -11.28 20.83 -1.94
N ASP A 108 -11.35 19.51 -2.11
CA ASP A 108 -12.59 18.76 -2.35
C ASP A 108 -13.20 18.15 -1.07
N GLY A 109 -12.61 18.46 0.10
CA GLY A 109 -13.20 18.20 1.41
C GLY A 109 -12.78 16.91 2.10
N TYR A 110 -11.85 16.12 1.53
CA TYR A 110 -11.31 14.95 2.20
C TYR A 110 -10.29 15.34 3.27
N TYR A 111 -10.31 14.63 4.38
CA TYR A 111 -9.26 14.72 5.39
C TYR A 111 -8.29 13.56 5.22
N GLU A 112 -7.07 13.86 4.85
CA GLU A 112 -6.11 12.83 4.43
C GLU A 112 -4.66 13.23 4.64
N SER A 113 -3.80 12.21 4.60
CA SER A 113 -2.36 12.35 4.40
C SER A 113 -1.88 11.46 3.27
N CYS A 114 -0.78 11.85 2.63
CA CYS A 114 -0.13 11.06 1.59
C CYS A 114 1.27 10.66 2.06
N ILE A 115 1.60 9.38 1.91
CA ILE A 115 2.81 8.75 2.43
C ILE A 115 3.55 8.04 1.31
N VAL A 116 4.88 8.16 1.27
CA VAL A 116 5.74 7.24 0.51
C VAL A 116 5.91 5.99 1.36
N ALA A 117 5.13 4.97 1.04
CA ALA A 117 5.08 3.72 1.79
C ALA A 117 6.18 2.74 1.35
N ILE A 118 5.99 1.48 1.71
CA ILE A 118 6.93 0.39 1.41
C ILE A 118 7.31 0.37 -0.07
N GLU A 119 8.60 0.22 -0.36
CA GLU A 119 9.20 0.19 -1.69
C GLU A 119 8.88 1.41 -2.57
N GLY A 120 8.65 2.58 -1.95
CA GLY A 120 8.43 3.84 -2.66
C GLY A 120 7.04 3.97 -3.29
N ASN A 121 6.10 3.11 -2.96
CA ASN A 121 4.72 3.22 -3.43
C ASN A 121 3.96 4.24 -2.60
N GLN A 122 3.20 5.11 -3.25
CA GLN A 122 2.37 6.08 -2.54
C GLN A 122 1.09 5.45 -2.03
N ILE A 123 0.73 5.79 -0.81
CA ILE A 123 -0.60 5.53 -0.24
C ILE A 123 -1.20 6.83 0.28
N GLU A 124 -2.51 6.93 0.23
CA GLU A 124 -3.28 7.92 0.98
C GLU A 124 -3.97 7.26 2.16
N ILE A 125 -4.00 7.98 3.28
CA ILE A 125 -4.75 7.60 4.48
C ILE A 125 -5.84 8.65 4.64
N THR A 126 -7.09 8.24 4.53
CA THR A 126 -8.24 9.14 4.51
C THR A 126 -9.33 8.70 5.48
N VAL A 127 -10.29 9.59 5.74
CA VAL A 127 -11.48 9.27 6.56
C VAL A 127 -12.47 8.42 5.79
#